data_196b6a415df6d6e61cb6d51178e3cb13
#
_entry.id   196b6a415df6d6e61cb6d51178e3cb13
#
_cell.length_a   1.000
_cell.length_b   1.000
_cell.length_c   1.000
_cell.angle_alpha   90.00
_cell.angle_beta   90.00
_cell.angle_gamma   90.00
#
_symmetry.space_group_name_H-M   'P 1'
#
loop_
_entity.id
_entity.type
_entity.pdbx_description
1 polymer ?
#
loop_
_entity_poly.entity_id
_entity_poly.type
_entity_poly.pdbx_seq_one_letter_code
_entity_poly.pdbx_strand_id
1 'polypeptide(L)'
;GLEVIGVNNGIPEFFMIQWIAPLASESPELIVVIVLVNKARSTAGFNALISSKLNQWTLLIGTLSVVFSLAYGQYGVLPFDSKQAAEIWITAAQSYFALAILIDFEISVREAIAIFALFISQVLLEFLLIRGAITLPMGLDSEGLLLAYTALYTVFGTTLFLKRRAALREMLGLAADAGRTAVGRDPIHRDLGD
;
A
#
# COMPACT_ATOMS: atom_id res chain seq x y z
N GLY A 1 9.80 19.20 15.71
CA GLY A 1 8.56 18.81 15.04
C GLY A 1 7.72 17.84 15.87
N LEU A 2 6.94 17.00 15.21
CA LEU A 2 6.05 16.02 15.82
C LEU A 2 6.75 15.07 16.80
N GLU A 3 7.98 14.63 16.47
CA GLU A 3 8.80 13.78 17.31
C GLU A 3 9.06 14.38 18.70
N VAL A 4 9.45 15.66 18.76
CA VAL A 4 9.68 16.37 20.03
C VAL A 4 8.39 16.45 20.86
N ILE A 5 7.24 16.70 20.21
CA ILE A 5 5.94 16.74 20.88
C ILE A 5 5.58 15.35 21.42
N GLY A 6 5.84 14.30 20.64
CA GLY A 6 5.60 12.92 21.07
C GLY A 6 6.41 12.54 22.30
N VAL A 7 7.71 12.74 22.24
CA VAL A 7 8.64 12.44 23.35
C VAL A 7 8.24 13.21 24.61
N ASN A 8 7.97 14.52 24.50
CA ASN A 8 7.60 15.37 25.63
C ASN A 8 6.25 14.98 26.28
N ASN A 9 5.35 14.35 25.53
CA ASN A 9 4.05 13.87 26.04
C ASN A 9 4.03 12.37 26.35
N GLY A 10 5.19 11.71 26.36
CA GLY A 10 5.29 10.27 26.64
C GLY A 10 4.61 9.37 25.61
N ILE A 11 4.38 9.88 24.38
CA ILE A 11 3.83 9.10 23.29
C ILE A 11 4.96 8.27 22.71
N PRO A 12 4.85 6.94 22.63
CA PRO A 12 5.87 6.10 22.01
C PRO A 12 6.16 6.52 20.56
N GLU A 13 7.42 6.56 20.17
CA GLU A 13 7.88 6.92 18.82
C GLU A 13 7.16 6.09 17.75
N PHE A 14 6.97 4.81 18.02
CA PHE A 14 6.17 3.89 17.19
C PHE A 14 4.79 4.48 16.82
N PHE A 15 4.06 5.03 17.80
CA PHE A 15 2.75 5.62 17.55
C PHE A 15 2.80 6.85 16.67
N MET A 16 3.85 7.67 16.84
CA MET A 16 4.04 8.87 16.05
C MET A 16 4.28 8.53 14.58
N ILE A 17 5.14 7.55 14.32
CA ILE A 17 5.53 7.15 12.96
C ILE A 17 4.45 6.31 12.29
N GLN A 18 3.88 5.33 13.01
CA GLN A 18 2.96 4.35 12.43
C GLN A 18 1.53 4.90 12.26
N TRP A 19 1.12 5.86 13.08
CA TRP A 19 -0.26 6.33 13.11
C TRP A 19 -0.41 7.83 12.88
N ILE A 20 0.26 8.65 13.67
CA ILE A 20 0.01 10.09 13.67
C ILE A 20 0.53 10.72 12.37
N ALA A 21 1.74 10.37 11.96
CA ALA A 21 2.31 10.91 10.73
C ALA A 21 1.53 10.48 9.47
N PRO A 22 1.18 9.20 9.26
CA PRO A 22 0.35 8.80 8.13
C PRO A 22 -1.05 9.41 8.15
N LEU A 23 -1.71 9.46 9.32
CA LEU A 23 -3.03 10.10 9.42
C LEU A 23 -2.97 11.59 9.08
N ALA A 24 -1.93 12.28 9.54
CA ALA A 24 -1.75 13.69 9.23
C ALA A 24 -1.46 13.94 7.75
N SER A 25 -0.62 13.10 7.14
CA SER A 25 -0.24 13.24 5.72
C SER A 25 -1.32 12.80 4.74
N GLU A 26 -2.12 11.79 5.10
CA GLU A 26 -3.15 11.20 4.21
C GLU A 26 -4.57 11.69 4.52
N SER A 27 -4.75 12.50 5.57
CA SER A 27 -6.06 13.04 5.92
C SER A 27 -6.71 13.90 4.82
N PRO A 28 -5.99 14.72 4.01
CA PRO A 28 -6.59 15.45 2.92
C PRO A 28 -7.24 14.53 1.87
N GLU A 29 -6.55 13.45 1.48
CA GLU A 29 -7.06 12.46 0.55
C GLU A 29 -8.29 11.75 1.10
N LEU A 30 -8.26 11.37 2.39
CA LEU A 30 -9.39 10.74 3.04
C LEU A 30 -10.63 11.66 3.04
N ILE A 31 -10.46 12.94 3.35
CA ILE A 31 -11.54 13.94 3.32
C ILE A 31 -12.13 14.05 1.91
N VAL A 32 -11.28 14.15 0.88
CA VAL A 32 -11.73 14.22 -0.53
C VAL A 32 -12.55 12.98 -0.88
N VAL A 33 -12.10 11.79 -0.50
CA VAL A 33 -12.81 10.54 -0.76
C VAL A 33 -14.15 10.50 -0.06
N ILE A 34 -14.22 10.87 1.23
CA ILE A 34 -15.47 10.93 1.99
C ILE A 34 -16.47 11.87 1.32
N VAL A 35 -16.02 13.06 0.88
CA VAL A 35 -16.87 14.03 0.17
C VAL A 35 -17.38 13.46 -1.16
N LEU A 36 -16.51 12.79 -1.93
CA LEU A 36 -16.89 12.20 -3.22
C LEU A 36 -17.89 11.05 -3.05
N VAL A 37 -17.66 10.17 -2.07
CA VAL A 37 -18.58 9.06 -1.77
C VAL A 37 -19.94 9.60 -1.31
N ASN A 38 -19.97 10.60 -0.44
CA ASN A 38 -21.23 11.23 0.02
C ASN A 38 -21.99 11.92 -1.13
N LYS A 39 -21.31 12.32 -2.20
CA LYS A 39 -21.90 12.86 -3.43
C LYS A 39 -22.25 11.77 -4.46
N ALA A 40 -22.33 10.51 -4.06
CA ALA A 40 -22.56 9.35 -4.93
C ALA A 40 -21.54 9.22 -6.09
N ARG A 41 -20.31 9.71 -5.87
CA ARG A 41 -19.17 9.62 -6.81
C ARG A 41 -18.10 8.64 -6.30
N SER A 42 -18.51 7.45 -5.90
CA SER A 42 -17.63 6.43 -5.31
C SER A 42 -16.46 6.04 -6.21
N THR A 43 -16.70 5.89 -7.51
CA THR A 43 -15.64 5.60 -8.49
C THR A 43 -14.57 6.71 -8.54
N ALA A 44 -14.99 7.99 -8.49
CA ALA A 44 -14.05 9.11 -8.46
C ALA A 44 -13.24 9.13 -7.14
N GLY A 45 -13.88 8.82 -6.02
CA GLY A 45 -13.22 8.69 -4.73
C GLY A 45 -12.17 7.55 -4.74
N PHE A 46 -12.54 6.41 -5.28
CA PHE A 46 -11.64 5.27 -5.44
C PHE A 46 -10.44 5.58 -6.34
N ASN A 47 -10.67 6.20 -7.49
CA ASN A 47 -9.59 6.62 -8.38
C ASN A 47 -8.64 7.64 -7.73
N ALA A 48 -9.15 8.54 -6.91
CA ALA A 48 -8.33 9.49 -6.16
C ALA A 48 -7.39 8.77 -5.17
N LEU A 49 -7.87 7.75 -4.44
CA LEU A 49 -7.04 6.93 -3.55
C LEU A 49 -5.95 6.17 -4.31
N ILE A 50 -6.29 5.52 -5.41
CA ILE A 50 -5.31 4.79 -6.23
C ILE A 50 -4.25 5.73 -6.77
N SER A 51 -4.65 6.89 -7.30
CA SER A 51 -3.73 7.90 -7.84
C SER A 51 -2.77 8.42 -6.77
N SER A 52 -3.27 8.70 -5.57
CA SER A 52 -2.43 9.12 -4.43
C SER A 52 -1.40 8.06 -4.08
N LYS A 53 -1.81 6.79 -3.97
CA LYS A 53 -0.89 5.68 -3.69
C LYS A 53 0.15 5.46 -4.78
N LEU A 54 -0.22 5.55 -6.05
CA LEU A 54 0.72 5.47 -7.16
C LEU A 54 1.75 6.60 -7.09
N ASN A 55 1.35 7.83 -6.80
CA ASN A 55 2.28 8.96 -6.64
C ASN A 55 3.26 8.74 -5.49
N GLN A 56 2.79 8.25 -4.34
CA GLN A 56 3.67 7.94 -3.21
C GLN A 56 4.72 6.89 -3.58
N TRP A 57 4.35 5.84 -4.29
CA TRP A 57 5.24 4.72 -4.60
C TRP A 57 6.17 5.01 -5.77
N THR A 58 5.70 5.71 -6.80
CA THR A 58 6.52 6.00 -8.00
C THR A 58 7.35 7.26 -7.83
N LEU A 59 6.73 8.39 -7.50
CA LEU A 59 7.44 9.66 -7.39
C LEU A 59 8.21 9.78 -6.07
N LEU A 60 7.57 9.51 -4.93
CA LEU A 60 8.23 9.74 -3.64
C LEU A 60 9.29 8.68 -3.36
N ILE A 61 8.92 7.40 -3.35
CA ILE A 61 9.85 6.30 -3.04
C ILE A 61 10.84 6.09 -4.18
N GLY A 62 10.36 6.12 -5.44
CA GLY A 62 11.21 5.93 -6.62
C GLY A 62 12.29 7.00 -6.80
N THR A 63 12.01 8.25 -6.42
CA THR A 63 13.00 9.33 -6.51
C THR A 63 13.92 9.40 -5.30
N LEU A 64 13.56 8.80 -4.18
CA LEU A 64 14.33 8.86 -2.94
C LEU A 64 15.77 8.35 -3.12
N SER A 65 15.96 7.21 -3.76
CA SER A 65 17.27 6.61 -4.02
C SER A 65 18.10 7.46 -5.00
N VAL A 66 17.44 8.12 -5.96
CA VAL A 66 18.10 9.03 -6.90
C VAL A 66 18.59 10.28 -6.17
N VAL A 67 17.71 10.93 -5.38
CA VAL A 67 18.04 12.12 -4.60
C VAL A 67 19.14 11.80 -3.58
N PHE A 68 19.06 10.65 -2.92
CA PHE A 68 20.10 10.20 -1.99
C PHE A 68 21.45 10.05 -2.69
N SER A 69 21.49 9.40 -3.85
CA SER A 69 22.73 9.21 -4.62
C SER A 69 23.31 10.54 -5.12
N LEU A 70 22.47 11.48 -5.53
CA LEU A 70 22.89 12.83 -5.92
C LEU A 70 23.47 13.62 -4.74
N ALA A 71 22.80 13.56 -3.57
CA ALA A 71 23.29 14.21 -2.35
C ALA A 71 24.58 13.60 -1.83
N TYR A 72 24.76 12.30 -2.02
CA TYR A 72 25.96 11.56 -1.61
C TYR A 72 27.14 11.74 -2.60
N GLY A 73 26.88 12.30 -3.78
CA GLY A 73 27.89 12.56 -4.81
C GLY A 73 28.39 11.32 -5.55
N GLN A 74 27.80 10.16 -5.32
CA GLN A 74 28.08 8.89 -5.99
C GLN A 74 26.86 7.97 -5.90
N TYR A 75 26.87 6.85 -6.63
CA TYR A 75 25.85 5.83 -6.48
C TYR A 75 25.81 5.34 -5.03
N GLY A 76 24.70 5.56 -4.37
CA GLY A 76 24.49 5.21 -2.97
C GLY A 76 23.34 4.22 -2.80
N VAL A 77 23.50 3.26 -1.91
CA VAL A 77 22.46 2.35 -1.46
C VAL A 77 21.93 2.87 -0.12
N LEU A 78 20.61 3.04 -0.03
CA LEU A 78 19.97 3.41 1.24
C LEU A 78 20.21 2.30 2.26
N PRO A 79 20.85 2.58 3.40
CA PRO A 79 21.03 1.57 4.44
C PRO A 79 19.71 1.36 5.19
N PHE A 80 19.12 0.19 5.03
CA PHE A 80 17.97 -0.24 5.82
C PHE A 80 18.42 -1.25 6.87
N ASP A 81 17.93 -1.11 8.09
CA ASP A 81 18.04 -2.15 9.11
C ASP A 81 17.05 -3.30 8.84
N SER A 82 17.17 -4.39 9.58
CA SER A 82 16.33 -5.57 9.40
C SER A 82 14.85 -5.28 9.64
N LYS A 83 14.55 -4.43 10.62
CA LYS A 83 13.18 -4.02 10.92
C LYS A 83 12.58 -3.18 9.79
N GLN A 84 13.31 -2.19 9.29
CA GLN A 84 12.88 -1.37 8.15
C GLN A 84 12.66 -2.24 6.90
N ALA A 85 13.53 -3.21 6.67
CA ALA A 85 13.34 -4.18 5.58
C ALA A 85 12.04 -4.99 5.76
N ALA A 86 11.73 -5.46 6.96
CA ALA A 86 10.48 -6.18 7.26
C ALA A 86 9.25 -5.28 7.08
N GLU A 87 9.32 -3.99 7.46
CA GLU A 87 8.26 -2.99 7.23
C GLU A 87 8.02 -2.73 5.74
N ILE A 88 9.06 -2.70 4.92
CA ILE A 88 8.94 -2.59 3.45
C ILE A 88 8.26 -3.84 2.88
N TRP A 89 8.68 -5.03 3.30
CA TRP A 89 8.10 -6.28 2.84
C TRP A 89 6.62 -6.42 3.19
N ILE A 90 6.22 -6.09 4.42
CA ILE A 90 4.81 -6.16 4.80
C ILE A 90 3.97 -5.14 4.02
N THR A 91 4.48 -3.93 3.81
CA THR A 91 3.80 -2.90 3.01
C THR A 91 3.59 -3.35 1.56
N ALA A 92 4.60 -3.97 0.96
CA ALA A 92 4.50 -4.54 -0.38
C ALA A 92 3.46 -5.67 -0.43
N ALA A 93 3.46 -6.58 0.56
CA ALA A 93 2.51 -7.69 0.64
C ALA A 93 1.07 -7.22 0.89
N GLN A 94 0.86 -6.20 1.72
CA GLN A 94 -0.45 -5.56 1.93
C GLN A 94 -0.99 -4.97 0.63
N SER A 95 -0.15 -4.29 -0.12
CA SER A 95 -0.52 -3.71 -1.42
C SER A 95 -0.82 -4.78 -2.46
N TYR A 96 -0.03 -5.85 -2.49
CA TYR A 96 -0.28 -7.02 -3.34
C TYR A 96 -1.63 -7.66 -3.03
N PHE A 97 -1.97 -7.84 -1.75
CA PHE A 97 -3.26 -8.37 -1.32
C PHE A 97 -4.41 -7.42 -1.67
N ALA A 98 -4.25 -6.11 -1.44
CA ALA A 98 -5.24 -5.11 -1.82
C ALA A 98 -5.51 -5.11 -3.34
N LEU A 99 -4.46 -5.18 -4.16
CA LEU A 99 -4.60 -5.30 -5.62
C LEU A 99 -5.34 -6.58 -6.01
N ALA A 100 -5.09 -7.71 -5.35
CA ALA A 100 -5.79 -8.96 -5.62
C ALA A 100 -7.30 -8.88 -5.29
N ILE A 101 -7.68 -8.09 -4.30
CA ILE A 101 -9.09 -7.82 -3.98
C ILE A 101 -9.73 -6.91 -5.04
N LEU A 102 -8.99 -5.90 -5.50
CA LEU A 102 -9.50 -4.87 -6.39
C LEU A 102 -9.41 -5.22 -7.88
N ILE A 103 -8.90 -6.42 -8.22
CA ILE A 103 -8.62 -6.83 -9.61
C ILE A 103 -9.86 -6.87 -10.51
N ASP A 104 -11.05 -7.07 -9.93
CA ASP A 104 -12.34 -7.06 -10.62
C ASP A 104 -13.06 -5.72 -10.55
N PHE A 105 -12.38 -4.67 -10.06
CA PHE A 105 -12.91 -3.32 -9.86
C PHE A 105 -14.12 -3.24 -8.92
N GLU A 106 -14.34 -4.27 -8.13
CA GLU A 106 -15.38 -4.34 -7.11
C GLU A 106 -14.74 -4.61 -5.74
N ILE A 107 -15.33 -4.09 -4.68
CA ILE A 107 -14.96 -4.41 -3.32
C ILE A 107 -16.21 -4.74 -2.52
N SER A 108 -16.27 -5.93 -1.99
CA SER A 108 -17.35 -6.32 -1.09
C SER A 108 -17.07 -5.83 0.34
N VAL A 109 -18.13 -5.62 1.12
CA VAL A 109 -18.01 -5.26 2.53
C VAL A 109 -17.21 -6.31 3.32
N ARG A 110 -17.32 -7.59 2.95
CA ARG A 110 -16.57 -8.68 3.59
C ARG A 110 -15.06 -8.55 3.34
N GLU A 111 -14.67 -8.21 2.13
CA GLU A 111 -13.28 -7.98 1.76
C GLU A 111 -12.72 -6.74 2.44
N ALA A 112 -13.48 -5.66 2.48
CA ALA A 112 -13.10 -4.45 3.21
C ALA A 112 -12.87 -4.72 4.69
N ILE A 113 -13.78 -5.48 5.34
CA ILE A 113 -13.63 -5.90 6.74
C ILE A 113 -12.40 -6.81 6.90
N ALA A 114 -12.15 -7.72 5.96
CA ALA A 114 -10.99 -8.62 6.04
C ALA A 114 -9.65 -7.86 5.98
N ILE A 115 -9.51 -6.91 5.03
CA ILE A 115 -8.33 -6.04 4.97
C ILE A 115 -8.15 -5.27 6.27
N PHE A 116 -9.23 -4.63 6.74
CA PHE A 116 -9.20 -3.82 7.94
C PHE A 116 -8.85 -4.64 9.18
N ALA A 117 -9.48 -5.81 9.36
CA ALA A 117 -9.22 -6.69 10.49
C ALA A 117 -7.78 -7.22 10.50
N LEU A 118 -7.25 -7.63 9.33
CA LEU A 118 -5.86 -8.06 9.22
C LEU A 118 -4.89 -6.91 9.55
N PHE A 119 -5.16 -5.72 9.03
CA PHE A 119 -4.31 -4.56 9.31
C PHE A 119 -4.33 -4.20 10.80
N ILE A 120 -5.52 -4.07 11.41
CA ILE A 120 -5.64 -3.72 12.82
C ILE A 120 -5.04 -4.81 13.72
N SER A 121 -5.24 -6.10 13.40
CA SER A 121 -4.66 -7.19 14.18
C SER A 121 -3.13 -7.15 14.18
N GLN A 122 -2.52 -6.90 13.02
CA GLN A 122 -1.07 -6.75 12.90
C GLN A 122 -0.56 -5.61 13.77
N VAL A 123 -1.16 -4.43 13.63
CA VAL A 123 -0.72 -3.22 14.35
C VAL A 123 -0.90 -3.38 15.86
N LEU A 124 -2.02 -3.95 16.31
CA LEU A 124 -2.27 -4.20 17.73
C LEU A 124 -1.28 -5.22 18.31
N LEU A 125 -1.03 -6.31 17.60
CA LEU A 125 -0.09 -7.32 18.06
C LEU A 125 1.34 -6.77 18.13
N GLU A 126 1.76 -6.02 17.12
CA GLU A 126 3.07 -5.36 17.12
C GLU A 126 3.20 -4.36 18.28
N PHE A 127 2.19 -3.56 18.50
CA PHE A 127 2.16 -2.62 19.62
C PHE A 127 2.25 -3.33 20.99
N LEU A 128 1.45 -4.36 21.20
CA LEU A 128 1.46 -5.12 22.46
C LEU A 128 2.80 -5.84 22.68
N LEU A 129 3.42 -6.32 21.60
CA LEU A 129 4.73 -6.96 21.64
C LEU A 129 5.84 -5.97 22.01
N ILE A 130 5.86 -4.78 21.37
CA ILE A 130 6.84 -3.73 21.66
C ILE A 130 6.70 -3.22 23.11
N ARG A 131 5.46 -3.16 23.63
CA ARG A 131 5.19 -2.82 25.03
C ARG A 131 5.57 -3.92 26.02
N GLY A 132 5.95 -5.10 25.57
CA GLY A 132 6.17 -6.25 26.43
C GLY A 132 4.91 -6.79 27.12
N ALA A 133 3.73 -6.39 26.64
CA ALA A 133 2.44 -6.83 27.19
C ALA A 133 2.11 -8.28 26.80
N ILE A 134 2.67 -8.76 25.69
CA ILE A 134 2.52 -10.14 25.21
C ILE A 134 3.87 -10.68 24.77
N THR A 135 3.98 -12.01 24.83
CA THR A 135 5.07 -12.78 24.18
C THR A 135 4.43 -13.70 23.16
N LEU A 136 5.00 -13.75 21.97
CA LEU A 136 4.48 -14.61 20.92
C LEU A 136 5.05 -16.02 21.04
N PRO A 137 4.31 -17.04 20.59
CA PRO A 137 4.82 -18.42 20.50
C PRO A 137 6.10 -18.46 19.68
N MET A 138 6.99 -19.43 19.98
CA MET A 138 8.28 -19.62 19.32
C MET A 138 9.28 -18.45 19.49
N GLY A 139 9.05 -17.53 20.44
CA GLY A 139 9.94 -16.39 20.67
C GLY A 139 9.99 -15.39 19.52
N LEU A 140 8.93 -15.30 18.71
CA LEU A 140 8.83 -14.32 17.63
C LEU A 140 8.92 -12.91 18.20
N ASP A 141 9.85 -12.13 17.66
CA ASP A 141 9.99 -10.70 17.89
C ASP A 141 9.14 -9.87 16.91
N SER A 142 9.30 -8.53 16.95
CA SER A 142 8.58 -7.64 16.05
C SER A 142 8.88 -7.92 14.57
N GLU A 143 10.12 -8.23 14.21
CA GLU A 143 10.50 -8.56 12.83
C GLU A 143 9.85 -9.87 12.38
N GLY A 144 9.91 -10.89 13.22
CA GLY A 144 9.27 -12.19 12.97
C GLY A 144 7.75 -12.06 12.79
N LEU A 145 7.09 -11.19 13.58
CA LEU A 145 5.67 -10.90 13.43
C LEU A 145 5.38 -10.26 12.06
N LEU A 146 6.13 -9.23 11.67
CA LEU A 146 5.97 -8.56 10.38
C LEU A 146 6.17 -9.52 9.20
N LEU A 147 7.17 -10.38 9.27
CA LEU A 147 7.42 -11.41 8.24
C LEU A 147 6.31 -12.47 8.19
N ALA A 148 5.76 -12.86 9.34
CA ALA A 148 4.62 -13.78 9.37
C ALA A 148 3.38 -13.17 8.71
N TYR A 149 3.07 -11.90 8.98
CA TYR A 149 1.99 -11.19 8.29
C TYR A 149 2.30 -10.97 6.79
N THR A 150 3.55 -10.71 6.43
CA THR A 150 3.98 -10.64 5.02
C THR A 150 3.65 -11.93 4.29
N ALA A 151 3.99 -13.08 4.88
CA ALA A 151 3.64 -14.38 4.31
C ALA A 151 2.12 -14.57 4.21
N LEU A 152 1.37 -14.20 5.25
CA LEU A 152 -0.09 -14.32 5.28
C LEU A 152 -0.76 -13.48 4.16
N TYR A 153 -0.39 -12.19 4.02
CA TYR A 153 -0.89 -11.33 2.96
C TYR A 153 -0.52 -11.85 1.56
N THR A 154 0.71 -12.35 1.40
CA THR A 154 1.18 -12.91 0.13
C THR A 154 0.39 -14.16 -0.24
N VAL A 155 0.15 -15.08 0.69
CA VAL A 155 -0.64 -16.29 0.46
C VAL A 155 -2.09 -15.96 0.12
N PHE A 156 -2.71 -15.04 0.85
CA PHE A 156 -4.09 -14.61 0.57
C PHE A 156 -4.19 -13.90 -0.77
N GLY A 157 -3.26 -12.98 -1.07
CA GLY A 157 -3.21 -12.29 -2.37
C GLY A 157 -3.05 -13.26 -3.53
N THR A 158 -2.10 -14.19 -3.43
CA THR A 158 -1.87 -15.22 -4.46
C THR A 158 -3.11 -16.10 -4.64
N THR A 159 -3.75 -16.52 -3.55
CA THR A 159 -4.97 -17.33 -3.61
C THR A 159 -6.11 -16.59 -4.33
N LEU A 160 -6.27 -15.29 -4.06
CA LEU A 160 -7.26 -14.46 -4.73
C LEU A 160 -6.94 -14.26 -6.21
N PHE A 161 -5.70 -13.96 -6.57
CA PHE A 161 -5.28 -13.86 -7.98
C PHE A 161 -5.52 -15.16 -8.75
N LEU A 162 -5.24 -16.31 -8.14
CA LEU A 162 -5.51 -17.60 -8.76
C LEU A 162 -7.02 -17.85 -8.94
N LYS A 163 -7.84 -17.46 -7.97
CA LYS A 163 -9.31 -17.56 -8.08
C LYS A 163 -9.86 -16.60 -9.12
N ARG A 164 -9.34 -15.37 -9.21
CA ARG A 164 -9.78 -14.29 -10.10
C ARG A 164 -8.94 -14.16 -11.37
N ARG A 165 -8.32 -15.27 -11.82
CA ARG A 165 -7.42 -15.27 -12.99
C ARG A 165 -8.06 -14.74 -14.28
N ALA A 166 -9.39 -14.83 -14.41
CA ALA A 166 -10.11 -14.28 -15.56
C ALA A 166 -10.07 -12.74 -15.54
N ALA A 167 -10.40 -12.12 -14.42
CA ALA A 167 -10.33 -10.67 -14.22
C ALA A 167 -8.89 -10.15 -14.39
N LEU A 168 -7.90 -10.90 -13.88
CA LEU A 168 -6.47 -10.55 -14.07
C LEU A 168 -6.10 -10.52 -15.57
N ARG A 169 -6.54 -11.49 -16.36
CA ARG A 169 -6.27 -11.52 -17.81
C ARG A 169 -6.94 -10.35 -18.54
N GLU A 170 -8.17 -10.04 -18.17
CA GLU A 170 -8.91 -8.89 -18.72
C GLU A 170 -8.21 -7.58 -18.41
N MET A 171 -7.82 -7.37 -17.15
CA MET A 171 -7.08 -6.18 -16.73
C MET A 171 -5.75 -6.03 -17.48
N LEU A 172 -4.99 -7.12 -17.62
CA LEU A 172 -3.73 -7.11 -18.37
C LEU A 172 -3.96 -6.83 -19.87
N GLY A 173 -5.05 -7.31 -20.44
CA GLY A 173 -5.49 -6.99 -21.79
C GLY A 173 -5.74 -5.50 -21.97
N LEU A 174 -6.56 -4.91 -21.10
CA LEU A 174 -6.86 -3.47 -21.10
C LEU A 174 -5.60 -2.62 -20.93
N ALA A 175 -4.71 -3.03 -20.03
CA ALA A 175 -3.44 -2.33 -19.83
C ALA A 175 -2.52 -2.41 -21.07
N ALA A 176 -2.47 -3.57 -21.73
CA ALA A 176 -1.70 -3.74 -22.98
C ALA A 176 -2.27 -2.89 -24.12
N ASP A 177 -3.60 -2.82 -24.24
CA ASP A 177 -4.26 -2.01 -25.27
C ASP A 177 -4.07 -0.51 -25.02
N ALA A 178 -4.21 -0.06 -23.76
CA ALA A 178 -3.90 1.30 -23.37
C ALA A 178 -2.44 1.67 -23.66
N GLY A 179 -1.50 0.75 -23.43
CA GLY A 179 -0.08 0.93 -23.77
C GLY A 179 0.17 1.04 -25.28
N ARG A 180 -0.54 0.25 -26.08
CA ARG A 180 -0.46 0.32 -27.56
C ARG A 180 -0.99 1.65 -28.08
N THR A 181 -2.11 2.12 -27.55
CA THR A 181 -2.71 3.40 -27.90
C THR A 181 -1.77 4.56 -27.55
N ALA A 182 -1.18 4.53 -26.35
CA ALA A 182 -0.26 5.56 -25.89
C ALA A 182 1.04 5.66 -26.74
N VAL A 183 1.47 4.54 -27.34
CA VAL A 183 2.67 4.49 -28.21
C VAL A 183 2.34 4.79 -29.70
N GLY A 184 1.09 5.18 -30.01
CA GLY A 184 0.68 5.53 -31.39
C GLY A 184 0.64 4.33 -32.36
N ARG A 185 0.52 3.11 -31.83
CA ARG A 185 0.34 1.88 -32.63
C ARG A 185 -1.11 1.46 -32.67
N ASP A 186 -2.01 2.41 -32.93
CA ASP A 186 -3.44 2.14 -32.91
C ASP A 186 -3.94 1.55 -34.21
N PRO A 187 -4.59 0.39 -34.23
CA PRO A 187 -5.31 -0.14 -35.39
C PRO A 187 -6.70 0.50 -35.62
N ILE A 188 -7.15 1.43 -34.78
CA ILE A 188 -8.55 1.94 -34.77
C ILE A 188 -8.85 2.94 -35.91
N HIS A 189 -7.92 3.32 -36.77
CA HIS A 189 -8.18 4.26 -37.86
C HIS A 189 -8.41 3.62 -39.25
N ARG A 190 -9.02 2.41 -39.31
CA ARG A 190 -9.30 1.76 -40.62
C ARG A 190 -10.77 1.71 -41.06
N ASP A 191 -11.74 2.11 -40.24
CA ASP A 191 -13.15 1.93 -40.59
C ASP A 191 -14.05 3.18 -40.41
N LEU A 192 -13.52 4.39 -40.62
CA LEU A 192 -14.38 5.58 -40.79
C LEU A 192 -14.05 6.33 -42.09
N GLY A 193 -14.01 5.62 -43.17
CA GLY A 193 -13.86 6.21 -44.51
C GLY A 193 -14.50 5.31 -45.54
N ASP A 194 -15.83 5.41 -45.67
CA ASP A 194 -16.62 5.45 -46.92
C ASP A 194 -18.09 5.67 -46.58
#